data_e6c5d3cc3c69b7ea88e9ae6de41f3d11
#
_entry.id   e6c5d3cc3c69b7ea88e9ae6de41f3d11
#
_cell.length_a   1.000
_cell.length_b   1.000
_cell.length_c   1.000
_cell.angle_alpha   90.00
_cell.angle_beta   90.00
_cell.angle_gamma   90.00
#
_symmetry.space_group_name_H-M   'P 1'
#
loop_
_entity.id
_entity.type
_entity.pdbx_description
1 polymer ?
#
loop_
_entity_poly.entity_id
_entity_poly.type
_entity_poly.pdbx_seq_one_letter_code
_entity_poly.pdbx_strand_id
1 'polypeptide(L)'
;MKETVLIVLTICIMAAVPVYAGGKLKNSITIMTHDSFSVSRSVVEKFEKTMNAELIVLKSGDAGEALNKAILSKNNPLADIFYGVDNTFLSRALVSDIFIPYKPAGLDHVDNTLKLDQESRLVPVDYGDVCLNYDVNWFKRHGRKPPGMLEDLIQPEYKGLTVVQNPATSSPGLAFLLATISRFGQDGYIKFWEKLKKNDVLITNGWQDAYWGKFSAASEGNRPVVVSYASSPAAEVFFSETKLSQPPTGIVINNGSAFRQIEFAGILKGTKKETLAKKTMDFILSKDFQEDIPLQMFVFPANTQAVLPDVFKKHAVITTEPAELDPDLIDQKRDTWLWEWTEKILQ
;
A
#
# COMPACT_ATOMS: atom_id res chain seq x y z
N MET A 1 -13.07 -50.79 63.80
CA MET A 1 -13.35 -49.75 62.86
C MET A 1 -12.27 -49.82 61.79
N LYS A 2 -12.56 -50.39 60.66
CA LYS A 2 -11.63 -50.49 59.49
C LYS A 2 -12.08 -49.47 58.46
N GLU A 3 -11.25 -48.47 58.23
CA GLU A 3 -11.49 -47.50 57.12
C GLU A 3 -11.01 -48.10 55.81
N THR A 4 -11.96 -48.21 54.86
CA THR A 4 -11.69 -48.68 53.51
C THR A 4 -11.36 -47.48 52.63
N VAL A 5 -10.12 -47.35 52.23
CA VAL A 5 -9.69 -46.31 51.28
C VAL A 5 -10.03 -46.76 49.86
N LEU A 6 -10.95 -46.03 49.20
CA LEU A 6 -11.33 -46.24 47.80
C LEU A 6 -10.39 -45.47 46.88
N ILE A 7 -9.49 -46.16 46.21
CA ILE A 7 -8.63 -45.57 45.18
C ILE A 7 -9.42 -45.47 43.86
N VAL A 8 -9.79 -44.26 43.49
CA VAL A 8 -10.37 -43.98 42.17
C VAL A 8 -9.23 -43.80 41.14
N LEU A 9 -9.12 -44.80 40.26
CA LEU A 9 -8.13 -44.77 39.15
C LEU A 9 -8.74 -43.97 38.02
N THR A 10 -8.30 -42.68 37.86
CA THR A 10 -8.71 -41.83 36.72
C THR A 10 -7.87 -42.21 35.52
N ILE A 11 -8.48 -42.91 34.56
CA ILE A 11 -7.88 -43.22 33.27
C ILE A 11 -7.96 -41.95 32.39
N CYS A 12 -6.86 -41.21 32.28
CA CYS A 12 -6.70 -40.16 31.26
C CYS A 12 -6.58 -40.81 29.88
N ILE A 13 -7.68 -40.81 29.09
CA ILE A 13 -7.62 -41.12 27.67
C ILE A 13 -6.97 -39.91 26.99
N MET A 14 -5.69 -39.98 26.69
CA MET A 14 -5.02 -39.05 25.76
C MET A 14 -5.57 -39.33 24.36
N ALA A 15 -6.52 -38.51 23.93
CA ALA A 15 -6.86 -38.42 22.53
C ALA A 15 -5.64 -37.94 21.74
N ALA A 16 -5.02 -38.81 20.97
CA ALA A 16 -3.95 -38.45 20.04
C ALA A 16 -4.56 -37.54 18.96
N VAL A 17 -4.34 -36.24 19.07
CA VAL A 17 -4.61 -35.29 17.98
C VAL A 17 -3.63 -35.65 16.88
N PRO A 18 -4.07 -35.95 15.65
CA PRO A 18 -3.14 -36.19 14.57
C PRO A 18 -2.35 -34.87 14.33
N VAL A 19 -1.10 -34.82 14.70
CA VAL A 19 -0.17 -33.83 14.25
C VAL A 19 0.01 -34.08 12.76
N TYR A 20 -0.63 -33.27 11.93
CA TYR A 20 -0.27 -33.18 10.52
C TYR A 20 1.20 -32.74 10.49
N ALA A 21 2.09 -33.67 10.30
CA ALA A 21 3.48 -33.40 9.99
C ALA A 21 3.52 -32.80 8.58
N GLY A 22 3.29 -31.50 8.49
CA GLY A 22 3.63 -30.72 7.31
C GLY A 22 5.13 -30.89 7.10
N GLY A 23 5.53 -31.62 6.06
CA GLY A 23 6.93 -31.78 5.72
C GLY A 23 7.55 -30.38 5.61
N LYS A 24 8.67 -30.15 6.34
CA LYS A 24 9.39 -28.88 6.30
C LYS A 24 9.78 -28.60 4.86
N LEU A 25 9.25 -27.51 4.28
CA LEU A 25 9.59 -27.13 2.91
C LEU A 25 11.12 -26.97 2.81
N LYS A 26 11.73 -27.57 1.79
CA LYS A 26 13.19 -27.61 1.66
C LYS A 26 13.81 -26.27 1.27
N ASN A 27 13.00 -25.39 0.67
CA ASN A 27 13.41 -24.08 0.17
C ASN A 27 12.52 -23.00 0.76
N SER A 28 12.97 -21.77 0.77
CA SER A 28 12.18 -20.58 1.10
C SER A 28 12.50 -19.45 0.13
N ILE A 29 11.58 -18.53 -0.06
CA ILE A 29 11.78 -17.27 -0.76
C ILE A 29 11.32 -16.13 0.15
N THR A 30 12.08 -15.06 0.23
CA THR A 30 11.75 -13.90 1.05
C THR A 30 11.37 -12.73 0.17
N ILE A 31 10.17 -12.17 0.40
CA ILE A 31 9.71 -10.92 -0.23
C ILE A 31 9.77 -9.83 0.82
N MET A 32 10.58 -8.79 0.60
CA MET A 32 10.60 -7.56 1.38
C MET A 32 9.49 -6.64 0.89
N THR A 33 8.68 -6.13 1.82
CA THR A 33 7.48 -5.34 1.48
C THR A 33 7.30 -4.16 2.41
N HIS A 34 6.38 -3.24 2.03
CA HIS A 34 5.82 -2.25 2.95
C HIS A 34 4.83 -2.89 3.96
N ASP A 35 4.50 -2.17 5.03
CA ASP A 35 3.70 -2.69 6.14
C ASP A 35 2.25 -3.01 5.75
N SER A 36 1.72 -2.33 4.74
CA SER A 36 0.34 -2.53 4.25
C SER A 36 0.19 -3.72 3.31
N PHE A 37 1.29 -4.36 2.89
CA PHE A 37 1.23 -5.56 2.05
C PHE A 37 0.45 -6.68 2.74
N SER A 38 -0.44 -7.29 2.00
CA SER A 38 -1.22 -8.44 2.44
C SER A 38 -1.48 -9.39 1.28
N VAL A 39 -1.52 -10.66 1.58
CA VAL A 39 -1.87 -11.75 0.66
C VAL A 39 -2.66 -12.81 1.42
N SER A 40 -3.71 -13.36 0.82
CA SER A 40 -4.55 -14.34 1.48
C SER A 40 -3.80 -15.65 1.75
N ARG A 41 -4.20 -16.33 2.81
CA ARG A 41 -3.65 -17.66 3.16
C ARG A 41 -3.80 -18.66 2.01
N SER A 42 -4.91 -18.63 1.29
CA SER A 42 -5.16 -19.53 0.15
C SER A 42 -4.16 -19.33 -0.99
N VAL A 43 -3.76 -18.08 -1.26
CA VAL A 43 -2.75 -17.76 -2.28
C VAL A 43 -1.36 -18.17 -1.80
N VAL A 44 -1.02 -17.96 -0.52
CA VAL A 44 0.23 -18.45 0.07
C VAL A 44 0.32 -19.98 -0.03
N GLU A 45 -0.70 -20.71 0.39
CA GLU A 45 -0.74 -22.19 0.32
C GLU A 45 -0.61 -22.69 -1.13
N LYS A 46 -1.25 -21.98 -2.09
CA LYS A 46 -1.12 -22.30 -3.52
C LYS A 46 0.31 -22.08 -4.02
N PHE A 47 0.92 -20.94 -3.63
CA PHE A 47 2.32 -20.66 -3.93
C PHE A 47 3.23 -21.77 -3.39
N GLU A 48 3.15 -22.07 -2.10
CA GLU A 48 4.01 -23.03 -1.42
C GLU A 48 3.89 -24.43 -2.01
N LYS A 49 2.67 -24.84 -2.35
CA LYS A 49 2.41 -26.12 -3.03
C LYS A 49 3.01 -26.15 -4.44
N THR A 50 2.86 -25.05 -5.21
CA THR A 50 3.31 -24.99 -6.60
C THR A 50 4.84 -24.91 -6.70
N MET A 51 5.46 -24.13 -5.82
CA MET A 51 6.90 -23.87 -5.82
C MET A 51 7.70 -24.84 -4.97
N ASN A 52 7.03 -25.65 -4.13
CA ASN A 52 7.66 -26.47 -3.08
C ASN A 52 8.65 -25.64 -2.23
N ALA A 53 8.23 -24.43 -1.85
CA ALA A 53 9.02 -23.45 -1.12
C ALA A 53 8.13 -22.61 -0.20
N GLU A 54 8.63 -22.30 0.99
CA GLU A 54 7.98 -21.41 1.95
C GLU A 54 8.04 -19.96 1.47
N LEU A 55 6.92 -19.23 1.56
CA LEU A 55 6.85 -17.81 1.28
C LEU A 55 7.02 -17.02 2.58
N ILE A 56 8.14 -16.30 2.70
CA ILE A 56 8.43 -15.43 3.85
C ILE A 56 8.19 -13.98 3.43
N VAL A 57 7.30 -13.30 4.17
CA VAL A 57 7.03 -11.86 3.99
C VAL A 57 7.77 -11.08 5.05
N LEU A 58 8.69 -10.20 4.62
CA LEU A 58 9.47 -9.31 5.49
C LEU A 58 8.91 -7.88 5.38
N LYS A 59 7.99 -7.53 6.27
CA LYS A 59 7.48 -6.15 6.40
C LYS A 59 8.57 -5.22 6.95
N SER A 60 8.78 -4.07 6.34
CA SER A 60 9.98 -3.26 6.55
C SER A 60 9.71 -1.76 6.73
N GLY A 61 8.52 -1.38 7.16
CA GLY A 61 8.06 0.00 7.29
C GLY A 61 7.19 0.42 6.10
N ASP A 62 6.89 1.70 5.97
CA ASP A 62 6.21 2.19 4.77
C ASP A 62 7.17 2.17 3.56
N ALA A 63 6.66 2.33 2.34
CA ALA A 63 7.39 2.05 1.10
C ALA A 63 8.75 2.78 0.98
N GLY A 64 8.81 4.06 1.34
CA GLY A 64 10.07 4.81 1.32
C GLY A 64 11.09 4.32 2.34
N GLU A 65 10.64 3.88 3.53
CA GLU A 65 11.48 3.29 4.56
C GLU A 65 12.00 1.90 4.14
N ALA A 66 11.12 1.06 3.59
CA ALA A 66 11.47 -0.26 3.08
C ALA A 66 12.52 -0.17 1.96
N LEU A 67 12.35 0.75 1.00
CA LEU A 67 13.32 0.99 -0.06
C LEU A 67 14.68 1.45 0.49
N ASN A 68 14.69 2.34 1.48
CA ASN A 68 15.94 2.76 2.14
C ASN A 68 16.67 1.57 2.77
N LYS A 69 15.96 0.69 3.47
CA LYS A 69 16.54 -0.52 4.06
C LYS A 69 17.11 -1.46 2.99
N ALA A 70 16.41 -1.64 1.86
CA ALA A 70 16.90 -2.44 0.75
C ALA A 70 18.20 -1.88 0.15
N ILE A 71 18.26 -0.56 -0.06
CA ILE A 71 19.44 0.12 -0.60
C ILE A 71 20.64 0.00 0.37
N LEU A 72 20.43 0.23 1.66
CA LEU A 72 21.48 0.12 2.67
C LEU A 72 22.02 -1.31 2.81
N SER A 73 21.19 -2.31 2.58
CA SER A 73 21.57 -3.72 2.65
C SER A 73 22.04 -4.33 1.32
N LYS A 74 22.27 -3.53 0.27
CA LYS A 74 22.56 -4.01 -1.09
C LYS A 74 23.68 -5.03 -1.23
N ASN A 75 24.71 -4.97 -0.37
CA ASN A 75 25.84 -5.89 -0.39
C ASN A 75 25.53 -7.25 0.30
N ASN A 76 24.45 -7.30 1.10
CA ASN A 76 23.92 -8.49 1.74
C ASN A 76 22.41 -8.35 1.85
N PRO A 77 21.67 -8.57 0.74
CA PRO A 77 20.24 -8.28 0.68
C PRO A 77 19.46 -9.09 1.72
N LEU A 78 18.52 -8.44 2.39
CA LEU A 78 17.68 -9.03 3.45
C LEU A 78 16.59 -9.94 2.88
N ALA A 79 16.35 -9.86 1.57
CA ALA A 79 15.31 -10.62 0.86
C ALA A 79 15.74 -10.99 -0.55
N ASP A 80 14.95 -11.81 -1.22
CA ASP A 80 15.17 -12.24 -2.58
C ASP A 80 14.43 -11.34 -3.60
N ILE A 81 13.28 -10.80 -3.20
CA ILE A 81 12.41 -9.94 -4.00
C ILE A 81 12.03 -8.72 -3.14
N PHE A 82 11.87 -7.58 -3.79
CA PHE A 82 11.24 -6.40 -3.22
C PHE A 82 9.89 -6.18 -3.90
N TYR A 83 8.84 -5.92 -3.12
CA TYR A 83 7.49 -5.59 -3.56
C TYR A 83 7.06 -4.26 -2.94
N GLY A 84 6.54 -3.31 -3.76
CA GLY A 84 5.99 -2.05 -3.27
C GLY A 84 6.91 -0.83 -3.45
N VAL A 85 7.86 -0.89 -4.41
CA VAL A 85 8.40 0.37 -4.98
C VAL A 85 7.31 0.98 -5.83
N ASP A 86 6.98 2.23 -5.62
CA ASP A 86 6.04 2.92 -6.49
C ASP A 86 6.70 3.93 -7.44
N ASN A 87 5.92 4.44 -8.37
CA ASN A 87 6.40 5.38 -9.39
C ASN A 87 6.97 6.69 -8.82
N THR A 88 6.67 7.04 -7.57
CA THR A 88 7.24 8.22 -6.92
C THR A 88 8.68 8.01 -6.44
N PHE A 89 9.06 6.74 -6.19
CA PHE A 89 10.41 6.32 -5.80
C PHE A 89 11.15 5.54 -6.89
N LEU A 90 10.54 5.32 -8.07
CA LEU A 90 11.04 4.43 -9.11
C LEU A 90 12.47 4.79 -9.57
N SER A 91 12.73 6.04 -9.88
CA SER A 91 14.03 6.51 -10.31
C SER A 91 15.13 6.23 -9.29
N ARG A 92 14.84 6.53 -8.01
CA ARG A 92 15.76 6.25 -6.89
C ARG A 92 16.06 4.76 -6.77
N ALA A 93 15.03 3.92 -6.93
CA ALA A 93 15.17 2.48 -6.90
C ALA A 93 16.06 1.97 -8.05
N LEU A 94 15.84 2.48 -9.26
CA LEU A 94 16.61 2.10 -10.46
C LEU A 94 18.08 2.57 -10.40
N VAL A 95 18.33 3.80 -9.97
CA VAL A 95 19.69 4.35 -9.81
C VAL A 95 20.48 3.63 -8.72
N SER A 96 19.81 3.09 -7.70
CA SER A 96 20.49 2.34 -6.62
C SER A 96 21.16 1.05 -7.08
N ASP A 97 20.81 0.57 -8.26
CA ASP A 97 21.36 -0.64 -8.91
C ASP A 97 21.22 -1.92 -8.05
N ILE A 98 20.10 -2.06 -7.35
CA ILE A 98 19.84 -3.21 -6.47
C ILE A 98 18.92 -4.28 -7.11
N PHE A 99 18.49 -4.12 -8.34
CA PHE A 99 17.61 -5.05 -9.04
C PHE A 99 18.27 -5.70 -10.25
N ILE A 100 17.88 -6.96 -10.52
CA ILE A 100 18.25 -7.65 -11.77
C ILE A 100 17.06 -7.63 -12.74
N PRO A 101 17.29 -7.48 -14.06
CA PRO A 101 16.21 -7.49 -15.04
C PRO A 101 15.59 -8.88 -15.16
N TYR A 102 14.26 -8.90 -15.18
CA TYR A 102 13.50 -10.12 -15.46
C TYR A 102 12.11 -9.74 -16.03
N LYS A 103 11.74 -10.33 -17.16
CA LYS A 103 10.41 -10.18 -17.76
C LYS A 103 9.54 -11.38 -17.37
N PRO A 104 8.62 -11.25 -16.40
CA PRO A 104 7.70 -12.32 -16.01
C PRO A 104 6.73 -12.66 -17.14
N ALA A 105 6.26 -13.90 -17.19
CA ALA A 105 5.33 -14.39 -18.21
C ALA A 105 4.01 -13.59 -18.25
N GLY A 106 3.52 -13.10 -17.08
CA GLY A 106 2.30 -12.29 -16.97
C GLY A 106 2.43 -10.84 -17.46
N LEU A 107 3.65 -10.34 -17.73
CA LEU A 107 3.88 -8.94 -18.09
C LEU A 107 3.21 -8.52 -19.41
N ASP A 108 2.97 -9.45 -20.32
CA ASP A 108 2.28 -9.15 -21.60
C ASP A 108 0.79 -8.83 -21.40
N HIS A 109 0.21 -9.15 -20.23
CA HIS A 109 -1.16 -8.83 -19.84
C HIS A 109 -1.26 -7.56 -18.96
N VAL A 110 -0.18 -6.83 -18.77
CA VAL A 110 -0.14 -5.55 -18.08
C VAL A 110 -0.24 -4.41 -19.10
N ASP A 111 -1.02 -3.37 -18.77
CA ASP A 111 -1.13 -2.18 -19.63
C ASP A 111 0.24 -1.51 -19.80
N ASN A 112 0.53 -1.08 -21.04
CA ASN A 112 1.81 -0.45 -21.38
C ASN A 112 2.02 0.89 -20.64
N THR A 113 0.95 1.59 -20.28
CA THR A 113 1.02 2.84 -19.50
C THR A 113 1.55 2.65 -18.08
N LEU A 114 1.49 1.43 -17.56
CA LEU A 114 2.04 1.08 -16.23
C LEU A 114 3.51 0.66 -16.29
N LYS A 115 4.05 0.29 -17.47
CA LYS A 115 5.41 -0.25 -17.65
C LYS A 115 6.44 0.86 -17.77
N LEU A 116 6.87 1.43 -16.64
CA LEU A 116 7.77 2.58 -16.62
C LEU A 116 9.27 2.21 -16.68
N ASP A 117 9.67 0.98 -16.39
CA ASP A 117 11.05 0.50 -16.56
C ASP A 117 11.18 -0.41 -17.79
N GLN A 118 11.81 0.10 -18.85
CA GLN A 118 11.99 -0.61 -20.12
C GLN A 118 12.91 -1.84 -20.01
N GLU A 119 13.75 -1.89 -18.97
CA GLU A 119 14.66 -3.02 -18.72
C GLU A 119 14.02 -4.12 -17.87
N SER A 120 12.79 -3.92 -17.39
CA SER A 120 12.06 -4.86 -16.53
C SER A 120 12.83 -5.27 -15.26
N ARG A 121 13.63 -4.37 -14.70
CA ARG A 121 14.23 -4.53 -13.37
C ARG A 121 13.16 -4.40 -12.28
N LEU A 122 12.19 -3.53 -12.54
CA LEU A 122 10.99 -3.32 -11.74
C LEU A 122 9.76 -3.44 -12.66
N VAL A 123 8.88 -4.40 -12.34
CA VAL A 123 7.67 -4.66 -13.12
C VAL A 123 6.43 -4.24 -12.34
N PRO A 124 5.43 -3.61 -12.97
CA PRO A 124 4.22 -3.17 -12.28
C PRO A 124 3.40 -4.37 -11.79
N VAL A 125 2.91 -4.27 -10.55
CA VAL A 125 2.16 -5.35 -9.89
C VAL A 125 0.75 -4.93 -9.50
N ASP A 126 0.55 -3.66 -9.16
CA ASP A 126 -0.75 -3.07 -8.86
C ASP A 126 -0.71 -1.56 -9.05
N TYR A 127 -1.89 -0.91 -8.95
CA TYR A 127 -2.01 0.54 -9.04
C TYR A 127 -3.29 1.04 -8.37
N GLY A 128 -3.28 2.32 -7.98
CA GLY A 128 -4.43 3.00 -7.41
C GLY A 128 -4.27 4.52 -7.47
N ASP A 129 -5.35 5.26 -7.24
CA ASP A 129 -5.30 6.71 -7.19
C ASP A 129 -5.28 7.16 -5.73
N VAL A 130 -4.18 7.77 -5.32
CA VAL A 130 -4.06 8.43 -4.03
C VAL A 130 -4.83 9.74 -4.07
N CYS A 131 -5.77 9.93 -3.14
CA CYS A 131 -6.66 11.08 -3.10
C CYS A 131 -7.08 11.40 -1.67
N LEU A 132 -7.86 12.48 -1.51
CA LEU A 132 -8.50 12.75 -0.22
C LEU A 132 -9.70 11.82 -0.03
N ASN A 133 -9.80 11.24 1.16
CA ASN A 133 -10.96 10.51 1.65
C ASN A 133 -11.59 11.29 2.80
N TYR A 134 -12.92 11.28 2.92
CA TYR A 134 -13.61 11.97 3.99
C TYR A 134 -14.72 11.13 4.64
N ASP A 135 -14.93 11.30 5.93
CA ASP A 135 -15.99 10.66 6.72
C ASP A 135 -17.35 11.30 6.42
N VAL A 136 -18.16 10.61 5.59
CA VAL A 136 -19.50 11.06 5.20
C VAL A 136 -20.39 11.32 6.41
N ASN A 137 -20.34 10.44 7.40
CA ASN A 137 -21.18 10.54 8.60
C ASN A 137 -20.75 11.68 9.51
N TRP A 138 -19.45 11.93 9.63
CA TRP A 138 -18.94 13.06 10.40
C TRP A 138 -19.44 14.39 9.82
N PHE A 139 -19.24 14.59 8.50
CA PHE A 139 -19.68 15.83 7.83
C PHE A 139 -21.19 16.04 7.94
N LYS A 140 -21.98 14.96 7.77
CA LYS A 140 -23.44 15.00 7.93
C LYS A 140 -23.85 15.38 9.36
N ARG A 141 -23.27 14.76 10.38
CA ARG A 141 -23.58 15.05 11.80
C ARG A 141 -23.27 16.47 12.20
N HIS A 142 -22.21 17.06 11.63
CA HIS A 142 -21.79 18.44 11.95
C HIS A 142 -22.41 19.49 11.02
N GLY A 143 -23.27 19.10 10.08
CA GLY A 143 -23.90 20.04 9.13
C GLY A 143 -22.87 20.76 8.25
N ARG A 144 -21.71 20.15 7.99
CA ARG A 144 -20.63 20.73 7.19
C ARG A 144 -20.56 20.09 5.81
N LYS A 145 -20.15 20.87 4.82
CA LYS A 145 -19.86 20.37 3.49
C LYS A 145 -18.48 19.67 3.49
N PRO A 146 -18.34 18.45 2.96
CA PRO A 146 -17.02 17.84 2.77
C PRO A 146 -16.18 18.64 1.76
N PRO A 147 -14.84 18.54 1.80
CA PRO A 147 -13.99 19.17 0.79
C PRO A 147 -14.31 18.64 -0.59
N GLY A 148 -14.26 19.49 -1.61
CA GLY A 148 -14.45 19.13 -3.03
C GLY A 148 -13.18 19.29 -3.85
N MET A 149 -12.15 19.97 -3.30
CA MET A 149 -10.86 20.21 -3.95
C MET A 149 -9.76 20.46 -2.90
N LEU A 150 -8.50 20.48 -3.33
CA LEU A 150 -7.36 20.68 -2.41
C LEU A 150 -7.40 22.04 -1.71
N GLU A 151 -7.86 23.08 -2.38
CA GLU A 151 -7.96 24.45 -1.87
C GLU A 151 -8.90 24.57 -0.67
N ASP A 152 -9.85 23.66 -0.53
CA ASP A 152 -10.77 23.68 0.62
C ASP A 152 -10.01 23.37 1.94
N LEU A 153 -8.99 22.53 1.90
CA LEU A 153 -8.26 22.12 3.10
C LEU A 153 -7.58 23.28 3.85
N ILE A 154 -7.32 24.39 3.17
CA ILE A 154 -6.68 25.57 3.76
C ILE A 154 -7.67 26.65 4.20
N GLN A 155 -8.98 26.39 4.05
CA GLN A 155 -10.02 27.30 4.53
C GLN A 155 -10.26 27.12 6.04
N PRO A 156 -10.63 28.17 6.77
CA PRO A 156 -10.83 28.11 8.23
C PRO A 156 -11.82 27.05 8.70
N GLU A 157 -12.85 26.76 7.91
CA GLU A 157 -13.85 25.73 8.22
C GLU A 157 -13.31 24.30 8.23
N TYR A 158 -12.15 24.05 7.60
CA TYR A 158 -11.49 22.72 7.61
C TYR A 158 -10.33 22.64 8.60
N LYS A 159 -10.17 23.66 9.47
CA LYS A 159 -9.09 23.67 10.47
C LYS A 159 -9.15 22.44 11.38
N GLY A 160 -8.04 21.74 11.50
CA GLY A 160 -7.89 20.57 12.37
C GLY A 160 -8.60 19.31 11.87
N LEU A 161 -9.10 19.29 10.62
CA LEU A 161 -9.87 18.17 10.11
C LEU A 161 -9.03 17.15 9.31
N THR A 162 -7.84 17.52 8.88
CA THR A 162 -7.07 16.72 7.91
C THR A 162 -5.90 15.98 8.56
N VAL A 163 -5.69 14.73 8.18
CA VAL A 163 -4.46 13.96 8.43
C VAL A 163 -3.83 13.54 7.10
N VAL A 164 -2.51 13.67 7.03
CA VAL A 164 -1.68 13.30 5.88
C VAL A 164 -0.47 12.50 6.34
N GLN A 165 0.24 11.85 5.40
CA GLN A 165 1.48 11.16 5.70
C GLN A 165 2.69 12.02 5.35
N ASN A 166 3.80 11.75 6.01
CA ASN A 166 5.10 12.34 5.71
C ASN A 166 5.58 11.85 4.32
N PRO A 167 5.78 12.74 3.34
CA PRO A 167 6.19 12.36 1.99
C PRO A 167 7.59 11.75 1.90
N ALA A 168 8.44 11.93 2.92
CA ALA A 168 9.78 11.33 2.93
C ALA A 168 9.78 9.84 3.30
N THR A 169 8.72 9.36 3.94
CA THR A 169 8.63 7.98 4.46
C THR A 169 7.50 7.17 3.84
N SER A 170 6.46 7.83 3.33
CA SER A 170 5.22 7.21 2.87
C SER A 170 4.93 7.51 1.39
N SER A 171 4.66 6.49 0.59
CA SER A 171 4.25 6.62 -0.81
C SER A 171 2.99 7.47 -0.98
N PRO A 172 1.86 7.21 -0.30
CA PRO A 172 0.68 8.07 -0.44
C PRO A 172 0.96 9.50 0.05
N GLY A 173 1.85 9.71 1.02
CA GLY A 173 2.31 11.04 1.42
C GLY A 173 3.06 11.77 0.28
N LEU A 174 3.97 11.08 -0.40
CA LEU A 174 4.69 11.64 -1.55
C LEU A 174 3.76 11.84 -2.74
N ALA A 175 2.87 10.91 -3.02
CA ALA A 175 1.85 11.05 -4.07
C ALA A 175 0.98 12.31 -3.84
N PHE A 176 0.56 12.56 -2.60
CA PHE A 176 -0.18 13.78 -2.25
C PHE A 176 0.66 15.04 -2.40
N LEU A 177 1.94 15.03 -1.99
CA LEU A 177 2.85 16.14 -2.25
C LEU A 177 2.94 16.44 -3.75
N LEU A 178 3.12 15.42 -4.59
CA LEU A 178 3.20 15.57 -6.05
C LEU A 178 1.86 16.09 -6.63
N ALA A 179 0.72 15.64 -6.15
CA ALA A 179 -0.59 16.21 -6.53
C ALA A 179 -0.65 17.70 -6.21
N THR A 180 -0.13 18.15 -5.04
CA THR A 180 -0.09 19.57 -4.70
C THR A 180 0.88 20.37 -5.58
N ILE A 181 2.01 19.78 -6.00
CA ILE A 181 2.96 20.41 -6.94
C ILE A 181 2.33 20.53 -8.33
N SER A 182 1.67 19.49 -8.81
CA SER A 182 0.90 19.55 -10.06
C SER A 182 -0.14 20.65 -10.03
N ARG A 183 -0.90 20.76 -8.95
CA ARG A 183 -2.00 21.72 -8.82
C ARG A 183 -1.56 23.17 -8.64
N PHE A 184 -0.54 23.42 -7.80
CA PHE A 184 -0.14 24.77 -7.41
C PHE A 184 1.17 25.24 -8.06
N GLY A 185 1.82 24.38 -8.83
CA GLY A 185 3.14 24.64 -9.43
C GLY A 185 4.28 24.59 -8.41
N GLN A 186 5.52 24.59 -8.93
CA GLN A 186 6.74 24.50 -8.13
C GLN A 186 6.92 25.68 -7.15
N ASP A 187 6.38 26.86 -7.47
CA ASP A 187 6.48 28.06 -6.62
C ASP A 187 5.30 28.21 -5.66
N GLY A 188 4.21 27.46 -5.87
CA GLY A 188 2.97 27.59 -5.13
C GLY A 188 2.72 26.51 -4.08
N TYR A 189 3.24 25.30 -4.30
CA TYR A 189 2.93 24.16 -3.44
C TYR A 189 3.36 24.38 -1.98
N ILE A 190 4.54 24.95 -1.74
CA ILE A 190 5.03 25.15 -0.38
C ILE A 190 4.16 26.17 0.40
N LYS A 191 3.63 27.19 -0.29
CA LYS A 191 2.68 28.15 0.29
C LYS A 191 1.35 27.49 0.66
N PHE A 192 0.90 26.53 -0.14
CA PHE A 192 -0.27 25.71 0.21
C PHE A 192 -0.01 24.91 1.49
N TRP A 193 1.13 24.23 1.58
CA TRP A 193 1.51 23.43 2.74
C TRP A 193 1.72 24.27 4.02
N GLU A 194 2.30 25.47 3.91
CA GLU A 194 2.40 26.42 5.04
C GLU A 194 1.01 26.84 5.55
N LYS A 195 0.04 27.06 4.64
CA LYS A 195 -1.35 27.32 5.01
C LYS A 195 -2.01 26.10 5.64
N LEU A 196 -1.74 24.92 5.10
CA LEU A 196 -2.26 23.66 5.63
C LEU A 196 -1.71 23.38 7.04
N LYS A 197 -0.42 23.67 7.28
CA LYS A 197 0.20 23.64 8.62
C LYS A 197 -0.50 24.61 9.59
N LYS A 198 -0.75 25.86 9.16
CA LYS A 198 -1.52 26.84 9.94
C LYS A 198 -2.97 26.38 10.19
N ASN A 199 -3.51 25.57 9.30
CA ASN A 199 -4.82 24.95 9.41
C ASN A 199 -4.82 23.65 10.22
N ASP A 200 -3.76 23.39 10.99
CA ASP A 200 -3.62 22.29 11.96
C ASP A 200 -3.74 20.89 11.29
N VAL A 201 -3.06 20.71 10.15
CA VAL A 201 -2.93 19.39 9.55
C VAL A 201 -2.13 18.46 10.47
N LEU A 202 -2.62 17.24 10.67
CA LEU A 202 -1.89 16.20 11.38
C LEU A 202 -1.01 15.42 10.38
N ILE A 203 0.26 15.25 10.70
CA ILE A 203 1.22 14.50 9.87
C ILE A 203 1.61 13.23 10.61
N THR A 204 1.50 12.07 9.94
CA THR A 204 1.92 10.75 10.44
C THR A 204 3.09 10.22 9.61
N ASN A 205 3.81 9.22 10.11
CA ASN A 205 4.94 8.65 9.38
C ASN A 205 4.54 7.67 8.26
N GLY A 206 3.33 7.10 8.33
CA GLY A 206 2.87 6.13 7.35
C GLY A 206 1.34 6.06 7.24
N TRP A 207 0.89 5.35 6.21
CA TRP A 207 -0.53 5.22 5.89
C TRP A 207 -1.31 4.48 6.99
N GLN A 208 -0.74 3.43 7.58
CA GLN A 208 -1.39 2.64 8.65
C GLN A 208 -1.80 3.52 9.83
N ASP A 209 -0.90 4.40 10.32
CA ASP A 209 -1.20 5.31 11.42
C ASP A 209 -2.23 6.37 11.01
N ALA A 210 -2.14 6.93 9.80
CA ALA A 210 -3.12 7.90 9.30
C ALA A 210 -4.52 7.30 9.23
N TYR A 211 -4.66 6.17 8.54
CA TYR A 211 -5.97 5.59 8.19
C TYR A 211 -6.59 4.86 9.38
N TRP A 212 -5.87 3.92 9.99
CA TRP A 212 -6.37 3.09 11.09
C TRP A 212 -6.18 3.69 12.47
N GLY A 213 -5.40 4.80 12.58
CA GLY A 213 -5.13 5.45 13.85
C GLY A 213 -5.74 6.83 14.01
N LYS A 214 -5.95 7.60 12.92
CA LYS A 214 -6.37 9.00 13.01
C LYS A 214 -7.64 9.34 12.25
N PHE A 215 -7.98 8.60 11.20
CA PHE A 215 -9.17 8.84 10.37
C PHE A 215 -10.45 8.37 11.06
N SER A 216 -11.43 9.28 11.23
CA SER A 216 -12.62 9.01 12.03
C SER A 216 -13.60 8.01 11.42
N ALA A 217 -13.57 7.76 10.10
CA ALA A 217 -14.44 6.77 9.48
C ALA A 217 -13.93 5.33 9.66
N ALA A 218 -12.62 5.15 9.89
CA ALA A 218 -11.97 3.85 9.97
C ALA A 218 -11.38 3.52 11.35
N SER A 219 -11.41 4.48 12.29
CA SER A 219 -10.81 4.33 13.63
C SER A 219 -11.50 5.23 14.67
N GLU A 220 -11.06 5.14 15.92
CA GLU A 220 -11.42 6.09 16.99
C GLU A 220 -10.70 7.46 16.84
N GLY A 221 -10.08 7.71 15.71
CA GLY A 221 -9.44 8.98 15.41
C GLY A 221 -10.41 10.13 15.25
N ASN A 222 -9.87 11.35 15.25
CA ASN A 222 -10.67 12.58 15.21
C ASN A 222 -10.46 13.43 13.94
N ARG A 223 -9.83 12.86 12.91
CA ARG A 223 -9.59 13.55 11.63
C ARG A 223 -10.56 13.02 10.56
N PRO A 224 -11.59 13.79 10.17
CA PRO A 224 -12.58 13.32 9.19
C PRO A 224 -12.12 13.42 7.73
N VAL A 225 -10.89 13.89 7.47
CA VAL A 225 -10.28 13.92 6.14
C VAL A 225 -8.90 13.27 6.23
N VAL A 226 -8.62 12.34 5.32
CA VAL A 226 -7.32 11.63 5.25
C VAL A 226 -6.86 11.53 3.81
N VAL A 227 -5.54 11.52 3.60
CA VAL A 227 -4.94 11.09 2.33
C VAL A 227 -4.95 9.55 2.29
N SER A 228 -5.63 8.98 1.31
CA SER A 228 -5.73 7.53 1.11
C SER A 228 -6.02 7.24 -0.37
N TYR A 229 -6.76 6.16 -0.67
CA TYR A 229 -7.00 5.72 -2.05
C TYR A 229 -8.45 5.89 -2.48
N ALA A 230 -8.68 6.08 -3.77
CA ALA A 230 -10.02 6.13 -4.36
C ALA A 230 -10.75 4.76 -4.31
N SER A 231 -10.07 3.71 -3.90
CA SER A 231 -10.60 2.37 -3.62
C SER A 231 -10.95 2.13 -2.14
N SER A 232 -10.60 3.04 -1.22
CA SER A 232 -10.93 2.91 0.22
C SER A 232 -12.42 2.66 0.48
N PRO A 233 -13.38 3.27 -0.25
CA PRO A 233 -14.80 2.98 -0.06
C PRO A 233 -15.16 1.49 -0.26
N ALA A 234 -14.49 0.80 -1.18
CA ALA A 234 -14.68 -0.64 -1.37
C ALA A 234 -14.16 -1.47 -0.18
N ALA A 235 -13.01 -1.06 0.38
CA ALA A 235 -12.44 -1.69 1.57
C ALA A 235 -13.39 -1.66 2.76
N GLU A 236 -13.97 -0.50 3.03
CA GLU A 236 -14.85 -0.31 4.18
C GLU A 236 -16.16 -1.08 4.06
N VAL A 237 -16.73 -1.16 2.86
CA VAL A 237 -17.91 -2.00 2.62
C VAL A 237 -17.56 -3.48 2.80
N PHE A 238 -16.38 -3.90 2.34
CA PHE A 238 -15.94 -5.29 2.44
C PHE A 238 -15.68 -5.72 3.89
N PHE A 239 -14.98 -4.89 4.69
CA PHE A 239 -14.65 -5.21 6.09
C PHE A 239 -15.77 -4.94 7.07
N SER A 240 -16.87 -4.31 6.64
CA SER A 240 -17.98 -4.02 7.55
C SER A 240 -18.63 -5.29 8.08
N GLU A 241 -18.75 -5.39 9.40
CA GLU A 241 -19.50 -6.45 10.08
C GLU A 241 -21.00 -6.36 9.77
N THR A 242 -21.48 -5.17 9.40
CA THR A 242 -22.86 -4.94 8.97
C THR A 242 -22.92 -4.80 7.46
N LYS A 243 -24.03 -5.27 6.84
CA LYS A 243 -24.22 -5.06 5.39
C LYS A 243 -24.43 -3.58 5.09
N LEU A 244 -23.37 -2.90 4.67
CA LEU A 244 -23.45 -1.52 4.20
C LEU A 244 -23.95 -1.49 2.75
N SER A 245 -24.95 -0.66 2.49
CA SER A 245 -25.42 -0.38 1.11
C SER A 245 -24.59 0.72 0.44
N GLN A 246 -24.00 1.59 1.25
CA GLN A 246 -23.12 2.69 0.84
C GLN A 246 -21.90 2.75 1.76
N PRO A 247 -20.72 3.11 1.23
CA PRO A 247 -19.53 3.27 2.04
C PRO A 247 -19.67 4.47 3.01
N PRO A 248 -19.06 4.39 4.20
CA PRO A 248 -18.99 5.51 5.13
C PRO A 248 -18.03 6.61 4.68
N THR A 249 -17.19 6.31 3.70
CA THR A 249 -16.15 7.19 3.16
C THR A 249 -16.52 7.70 1.77
N GLY A 250 -16.36 9.01 1.58
CA GLY A 250 -16.38 9.65 0.26
C GLY A 250 -14.97 9.99 -0.20
N ILE A 251 -14.80 10.28 -1.49
CA ILE A 251 -13.50 10.57 -2.14
C ILE A 251 -13.52 11.91 -2.85
N VAL A 252 -12.34 12.53 -3.00
CA VAL A 252 -12.13 13.75 -3.80
C VAL A 252 -11.08 13.44 -4.86
N ILE A 253 -11.52 13.33 -6.11
CA ILE A 253 -10.69 12.92 -7.26
C ILE A 253 -10.71 13.91 -8.42
N ASN A 254 -11.44 15.02 -8.27
CA ASN A 254 -11.63 16.01 -9.34
C ASN A 254 -10.44 16.99 -9.44
N ASN A 255 -10.30 17.61 -10.59
CA ASN A 255 -9.36 18.74 -10.81
C ASN A 255 -7.89 18.38 -10.49
N GLY A 256 -7.43 17.19 -10.81
CA GLY A 256 -6.05 16.77 -10.53
C GLY A 256 -5.75 16.63 -9.03
N SER A 257 -6.77 16.41 -8.18
CA SER A 257 -6.57 16.20 -6.74
C SER A 257 -6.13 14.78 -6.37
N ALA A 258 -6.10 13.85 -7.33
CA ALA A 258 -5.66 12.49 -7.16
C ALA A 258 -4.40 12.21 -7.99
N PHE A 259 -3.44 11.45 -7.42
CA PHE A 259 -2.22 11.04 -8.12
C PHE A 259 -2.23 9.53 -8.37
N ARG A 260 -1.99 9.12 -9.64
CA ARG A 260 -1.88 7.70 -9.99
C ARG A 260 -0.60 7.12 -9.42
N GLN A 261 -0.75 6.26 -8.40
CA GLN A 261 0.33 5.44 -7.86
C GLN A 261 0.35 4.10 -8.58
N ILE A 262 1.54 3.67 -9.01
CA ILE A 262 1.79 2.35 -9.62
C ILE A 262 2.86 1.69 -8.77
N GLU A 263 2.58 0.51 -8.24
CA GLU A 263 3.57 -0.26 -7.47
C GLU A 263 4.28 -1.29 -8.33
N PHE A 264 5.54 -1.53 -8.01
CA PHE A 264 6.43 -2.41 -8.74
C PHE A 264 7.04 -3.45 -7.81
N ALA A 265 7.36 -4.62 -8.39
CA ALA A 265 8.20 -5.61 -7.75
C ALA A 265 9.42 -5.91 -8.61
N GLY A 266 10.52 -6.33 -7.98
CA GLY A 266 11.76 -6.69 -8.64
C GLY A 266 12.60 -7.67 -7.84
N ILE A 267 13.47 -8.42 -8.54
CA ILE A 267 14.38 -9.37 -7.94
C ILE A 267 15.62 -8.64 -7.44
N LEU A 268 15.97 -8.81 -6.17
CA LEU A 268 17.13 -8.14 -5.58
C LEU A 268 18.45 -8.78 -6.05
N LYS A 269 19.41 -7.94 -6.45
CA LYS A 269 20.78 -8.38 -6.76
C LYS A 269 21.39 -9.05 -5.54
N GLY A 270 22.12 -10.15 -5.77
CA GLY A 270 22.79 -10.90 -4.71
C GLY A 270 21.94 -12.00 -4.09
N THR A 271 20.66 -12.15 -4.47
CA THR A 271 19.89 -13.35 -4.10
C THR A 271 20.63 -14.63 -4.54
N LYS A 272 20.63 -15.64 -3.68
CA LYS A 272 21.17 -16.97 -4.00
C LYS A 272 20.11 -17.90 -4.60
N LYS A 273 18.88 -17.40 -4.80
CA LYS A 273 17.70 -18.17 -5.20
C LYS A 273 17.09 -17.62 -6.50
N GLU A 274 17.91 -17.12 -7.42
CA GLU A 274 17.45 -16.41 -8.64
C GLU A 274 16.39 -17.19 -9.43
N THR A 275 16.57 -18.50 -9.61
CA THR A 275 15.59 -19.35 -10.31
C THR A 275 14.23 -19.37 -9.61
N LEU A 276 14.20 -19.44 -8.27
CA LEU A 276 12.97 -19.41 -7.50
C LEU A 276 12.37 -18.01 -7.49
N ALA A 277 13.21 -16.97 -7.40
CA ALA A 277 12.77 -15.57 -7.47
C ALA A 277 12.08 -15.25 -8.81
N LYS A 278 12.62 -15.73 -9.94
CA LYS A 278 11.98 -15.59 -11.27
C LYS A 278 10.59 -16.24 -11.30
N LYS A 279 10.47 -17.50 -10.82
CA LYS A 279 9.18 -18.18 -10.71
C LYS A 279 8.20 -17.46 -9.77
N THR A 280 8.71 -16.85 -8.71
CA THR A 280 7.89 -16.05 -7.80
C THR A 280 7.38 -14.78 -8.48
N MET A 281 8.19 -14.11 -9.29
CA MET A 281 7.74 -12.97 -10.11
C MET A 281 6.65 -13.39 -11.13
N ASP A 282 6.79 -14.57 -11.77
CA ASP A 282 5.73 -15.12 -12.63
C ASP A 282 4.44 -15.37 -11.84
N PHE A 283 4.54 -15.87 -10.61
CA PHE A 283 3.39 -16.09 -9.74
C PHE A 283 2.74 -14.78 -9.28
N ILE A 284 3.51 -13.75 -8.93
CA ILE A 284 3.00 -12.42 -8.54
C ILE A 284 2.17 -11.80 -9.67
N LEU A 285 2.56 -11.99 -10.95
CA LEU A 285 1.77 -11.51 -12.09
C LEU A 285 0.75 -12.54 -12.61
N SER A 286 0.64 -13.71 -11.99
CA SER A 286 -0.40 -14.67 -12.35
C SER A 286 -1.79 -14.19 -11.96
N LYS A 287 -2.80 -14.71 -12.67
CA LYS A 287 -4.20 -14.40 -12.37
C LYS A 287 -4.57 -14.69 -10.91
N ASP A 288 -4.08 -15.79 -10.34
CA ASP A 288 -4.38 -16.21 -8.97
C ASP A 288 -3.92 -15.19 -7.92
N PHE A 289 -2.70 -14.67 -8.06
CA PHE A 289 -2.20 -13.64 -7.15
C PHE A 289 -2.88 -12.29 -7.40
N GLN A 290 -3.06 -11.93 -8.66
CA GLN A 290 -3.62 -10.64 -9.05
C GLN A 290 -5.11 -10.49 -8.69
N GLU A 291 -5.89 -11.56 -8.68
CA GLU A 291 -7.30 -11.56 -8.22
C GLU A 291 -7.42 -11.42 -6.69
N ASP A 292 -6.36 -11.70 -5.94
CA ASP A 292 -6.31 -11.54 -4.48
C ASP A 292 -6.07 -10.06 -4.07
N ILE A 293 -5.29 -9.32 -4.86
CA ILE A 293 -4.87 -7.93 -4.58
C ILE A 293 -6.05 -7.02 -4.18
N PRO A 294 -7.18 -6.97 -4.91
CA PRO A 294 -8.27 -6.04 -4.58
C PRO A 294 -8.86 -6.21 -3.18
N LEU A 295 -8.90 -7.42 -2.64
CA LEU A 295 -9.46 -7.70 -1.32
C LEU A 295 -8.42 -7.80 -0.21
N GLN A 296 -7.14 -7.75 -0.54
CA GLN A 296 -6.06 -7.80 0.44
C GLN A 296 -5.39 -6.43 0.63
N MET A 297 -5.18 -5.69 -0.45
CA MET A 297 -4.47 -4.40 -0.43
C MET A 297 -5.34 -3.23 -0.91
N PHE A 298 -6.54 -3.50 -1.43
CA PHE A 298 -7.49 -2.49 -1.90
C PHE A 298 -6.94 -1.54 -2.97
N VAL A 299 -6.13 -2.10 -3.86
CA VAL A 299 -5.63 -1.45 -5.09
C VAL A 299 -6.02 -2.30 -6.30
N PHE A 300 -5.88 -1.76 -7.50
CA PHE A 300 -6.21 -2.45 -8.73
C PHE A 300 -5.07 -3.35 -9.16
N PRO A 301 -5.33 -4.60 -9.59
CA PRO A 301 -4.31 -5.50 -10.12
C PRO A 301 -3.75 -4.97 -11.44
N ALA A 302 -2.44 -5.10 -11.67
CA ALA A 302 -1.82 -4.69 -12.93
C ALA A 302 -2.16 -5.63 -14.10
N ASN A 303 -2.40 -6.93 -13.81
CA ASN A 303 -2.78 -7.90 -14.84
C ASN A 303 -4.25 -7.73 -15.22
N THR A 304 -4.49 -7.30 -16.46
CA THR A 304 -5.83 -7.03 -17.01
C THR A 304 -6.74 -8.26 -17.14
N GLN A 305 -6.19 -9.47 -17.01
CA GLN A 305 -6.97 -10.72 -16.99
C GLN A 305 -7.57 -11.03 -15.61
N ALA A 306 -7.15 -10.33 -14.56
CA ALA A 306 -7.70 -10.50 -13.22
C ALA A 306 -9.15 -10.03 -13.14
N VAL A 307 -10.02 -10.83 -12.55
CA VAL A 307 -11.44 -10.50 -12.34
C VAL A 307 -11.60 -9.73 -11.05
N LEU A 308 -12.06 -8.50 -11.14
CA LEU A 308 -12.34 -7.69 -9.95
C LEU A 308 -13.57 -8.21 -9.19
N PRO A 309 -13.54 -8.25 -7.85
CA PRO A 309 -14.70 -8.60 -7.04
C PRO A 309 -15.81 -7.53 -7.17
N ASP A 310 -17.06 -7.93 -6.97
CA ASP A 310 -18.22 -7.04 -7.19
C ASP A 310 -18.21 -5.80 -6.29
N VAL A 311 -17.75 -5.92 -5.05
CA VAL A 311 -17.60 -4.77 -4.15
C VAL A 311 -16.60 -3.75 -4.71
N PHE A 312 -15.54 -4.23 -5.35
CA PHE A 312 -14.52 -3.38 -5.95
C PHE A 312 -15.05 -2.69 -7.21
N LYS A 313 -15.72 -3.43 -8.11
CA LYS A 313 -16.39 -2.86 -9.29
C LYS A 313 -17.40 -1.77 -8.93
N LYS A 314 -18.08 -1.92 -7.78
CA LYS A 314 -19.15 -1.01 -7.37
C LYS A 314 -18.66 0.22 -6.63
N HIS A 315 -17.60 0.11 -5.84
CA HIS A 315 -17.21 1.14 -4.87
C HIS A 315 -15.77 1.65 -5.02
N ALA A 316 -14.89 0.97 -5.77
CA ALA A 316 -13.57 1.46 -6.09
C ALA A 316 -13.60 2.28 -7.38
N VAL A 317 -12.84 3.36 -7.43
CA VAL A 317 -12.80 4.28 -8.57
C VAL A 317 -11.37 4.48 -9.04
N ILE A 318 -11.21 4.62 -10.35
CA ILE A 318 -10.00 5.13 -11.00
C ILE A 318 -10.36 6.45 -11.67
N THR A 319 -9.65 7.52 -11.34
CA THR A 319 -9.88 8.82 -11.98
C THR A 319 -9.43 8.82 -13.45
N THR A 320 -10.18 9.52 -14.29
CA THR A 320 -9.80 9.80 -15.67
C THR A 320 -8.88 11.02 -15.80
N GLU A 321 -8.75 11.81 -14.73
CA GLU A 321 -8.01 13.07 -14.70
C GLU A 321 -7.06 13.09 -13.47
N PRO A 322 -6.06 12.20 -13.41
CA PRO A 322 -5.07 12.25 -12.33
C PRO A 322 -4.22 13.51 -12.41
N ALA A 323 -3.57 13.87 -11.30
CA ALA A 323 -2.57 14.91 -11.30
C ALA A 323 -1.44 14.54 -12.27
N GLU A 324 -1.12 15.45 -13.19
CA GLU A 324 -0.09 15.25 -14.18
C GLU A 324 1.21 15.94 -13.75
N LEU A 325 2.28 15.18 -13.67
CA LEU A 325 3.64 15.66 -13.54
C LEU A 325 4.54 14.85 -14.46
N ASP A 326 5.43 15.53 -15.14
CA ASP A 326 6.45 14.90 -15.95
C ASP A 326 7.32 13.96 -15.08
N PRO A 327 7.42 12.66 -15.41
CA PRO A 327 8.27 11.71 -14.67
C PRO A 327 9.74 12.16 -14.58
N ASP A 328 10.29 12.78 -15.63
CA ASP A 328 11.65 13.29 -15.63
C ASP A 328 11.80 14.46 -14.65
N LEU A 329 10.76 15.29 -14.52
CA LEU A 329 10.74 16.38 -13.52
C LEU A 329 10.66 15.82 -12.10
N ILE A 330 9.85 14.78 -11.87
CA ILE A 330 9.80 14.10 -10.57
C ILE A 330 11.19 13.56 -10.22
N ASP A 331 11.85 12.88 -11.15
CA ASP A 331 13.18 12.33 -10.95
C ASP A 331 14.21 13.41 -10.55
N GLN A 332 14.22 14.52 -11.28
CA GLN A 332 15.17 15.62 -11.06
C GLN A 332 14.91 16.40 -9.77
N LYS A 333 13.67 16.54 -9.36
CA LYS A 333 13.25 17.50 -8.32
C LYS A 333 12.75 16.88 -7.02
N ARG A 334 12.39 15.60 -7.01
CA ARG A 334 11.80 14.94 -5.84
C ARG A 334 12.58 15.18 -4.55
N ASP A 335 13.90 14.99 -4.57
CA ASP A 335 14.72 15.14 -3.37
C ASP A 335 14.79 16.59 -2.90
N THR A 336 14.77 17.55 -3.83
CA THR A 336 14.67 18.99 -3.51
C THR A 336 13.33 19.31 -2.87
N TRP A 337 12.20 18.83 -3.45
CA TRP A 337 10.87 19.07 -2.90
C TRP A 337 10.69 18.42 -1.52
N LEU A 338 11.23 17.21 -1.32
CA LEU A 338 11.20 16.54 -0.02
C LEU A 338 12.01 17.31 1.02
N TRP A 339 13.19 17.82 0.65
CA TRP A 339 14.00 18.63 1.54
C TRP A 339 13.30 19.94 1.91
N GLU A 340 12.79 20.71 0.93
CA GLU A 340 12.04 21.95 1.16
C GLU A 340 10.82 21.73 2.04
N TRP A 341 10.06 20.69 1.75
CA TRP A 341 8.89 20.35 2.54
C TRP A 341 9.25 20.02 3.99
N THR A 342 10.31 19.22 4.19
CA THR A 342 10.79 18.83 5.52
C THR A 342 11.21 20.06 6.32
N GLU A 343 12.02 20.95 5.75
CA GLU A 343 12.50 22.16 6.39
C GLU A 343 11.37 23.15 6.75
N LYS A 344 10.36 23.29 5.89
CA LYS A 344 9.29 24.29 6.08
C LYS A 344 8.10 23.77 6.89
N ILE A 345 7.83 22.46 6.81
CA ILE A 345 6.57 21.91 7.35
C ILE A 345 6.82 21.12 8.64
N LEU A 346 7.88 20.30 8.74
CA LEU A 346 8.14 19.50 9.95
C LEU A 346 8.88 20.29 11.03
N GLN A 347 9.68 21.30 10.69
CA GLN A 347 10.33 22.19 11.65
C GLN A 347 9.39 23.36 11.99
#